data_13bac3ddacb996a62727036bd8123212
#
_entry.id   13bac3ddacb996a62727036bd8123212
#
_cell.length_a   1.000
_cell.length_b   1.000
_cell.length_c   1.000
_cell.angle_alpha   90.00
_cell.angle_beta   90.00
_cell.angle_gamma   90.00
#
_symmetry.space_group_name_H-M   'P 1'
#
loop_
_entity.id
_entity.type
_entity.pdbx_description
1 polymer ?
#
loop_
_entity_poly.entity_id
_entity_poly.type
_entity_poly.pdbx_seq_one_letter_code
_entity_poly.pdbx_strand_id
1 'polypeptide(L)'
;MTPSRRHFVQLLGASAVAAPLSALYQRAAIGAPIFGPGFGPLKPSLPLNTHELFNAGVGALDLRGQVLLNLPEGFRYWVISWTGQPMSDGGLVPGDHDGMAAFRGERGQTILVRNHELSNREAKYGNVAGVAVPNELKYDSWCNGGTTTLVLDESGRLVRHFASLGGTNNNCAGGLTPWGSWLSCEENTSVPASNNNYTQRHGYVFEVPAHATAPVAAVPIIDMGRFNHEATATDPETGITYQTEDRGDSCFYRYLPDVPGRLVEGGELQALKIVGDEFFAVNTRSGFLDLLNTPLPVEWVTIDDVDPVGDTVRLEGKNKGAALFSRGEGAWYGNGLIYFCCSDGGNARAGQIWAYDPAAETVTLVVESVTRDVLDAPDNITVGPDGRLYMYEDGSGGNNIVGVNSRGELFRVAENALGGSEFAGGCFSHNGRFMFVNMQSPGLTLVIEGPWRKGQP
;
A
#
# COMPACT_ATOMS: atom_id res chain seq x y z
N MET A 1 -38.86 8.62 -8.45
CA MET A 1 -38.24 7.33 -8.18
C MET A 1 -37.76 7.35 -6.74
N THR A 2 -38.24 6.44 -5.91
CA THR A 2 -37.79 6.33 -4.51
C THR A 2 -36.43 5.64 -4.50
N PRO A 3 -35.40 6.19 -3.87
CA PRO A 3 -34.08 5.55 -3.81
C PRO A 3 -34.18 4.17 -3.15
N SER A 4 -33.48 3.20 -3.65
CA SER A 4 -33.47 1.85 -3.11
C SER A 4 -32.85 1.84 -1.71
N ARG A 5 -33.20 0.84 -0.87
CA ARG A 5 -32.57 0.63 0.45
C ARG A 5 -31.03 0.57 0.37
N ARG A 6 -30.50 0.10 -0.75
CA ARG A 6 -29.05 0.02 -1.03
C ARG A 6 -28.42 1.41 -1.13
N HIS A 7 -29.03 2.36 -1.86
CA HIS A 7 -28.57 3.75 -1.93
C HIS A 7 -28.59 4.47 -0.59
N PHE A 8 -29.59 4.16 0.26
CA PHE A 8 -29.70 4.77 1.59
C PHE A 8 -28.60 4.28 2.54
N VAL A 9 -28.24 3.00 2.49
CA VAL A 9 -27.15 2.42 3.30
C VAL A 9 -25.76 2.89 2.79
N GLN A 10 -25.60 3.06 1.49
CA GLN A 10 -24.36 3.60 0.90
C GLN A 10 -24.15 5.08 1.24
N LEU A 11 -25.21 5.89 1.19
CA LEU A 11 -25.17 7.29 1.64
C LEU A 11 -24.83 7.41 3.15
N LEU A 12 -25.31 6.50 3.99
CA LEU A 12 -24.97 6.48 5.40
C LEU A 12 -23.51 6.01 5.64
N GLY A 13 -23.00 5.09 4.83
CA GLY A 13 -21.60 4.64 4.90
C GLY A 13 -20.62 5.74 4.49
N ALA A 14 -20.85 6.39 3.36
CA ALA A 14 -20.01 7.49 2.87
C ALA A 14 -20.05 8.71 3.81
N SER A 15 -21.23 9.04 4.37
CA SER A 15 -21.36 10.15 5.30
C SER A 15 -20.72 9.88 6.67
N ALA A 16 -20.57 8.62 7.09
CA ALA A 16 -19.93 8.28 8.36
C ALA A 16 -18.40 8.47 8.33
N VAL A 17 -17.78 8.38 7.15
CA VAL A 17 -16.31 8.59 6.98
C VAL A 17 -16.00 10.04 6.60
N ALA A 18 -16.83 10.69 5.78
CA ALA A 18 -16.62 12.08 5.38
C ALA A 18 -16.81 13.08 6.54
N ALA A 19 -17.77 12.83 7.44
CA ALA A 19 -18.02 13.72 8.57
C ALA A 19 -16.82 13.87 9.54
N PRO A 20 -16.08 12.80 9.89
CA PRO A 20 -14.87 12.93 10.70
C PRO A 20 -13.76 13.74 10.01
N LEU A 21 -13.58 13.59 8.70
CA LEU A 21 -12.53 14.28 7.94
C LEU A 21 -12.82 15.76 7.74
N SER A 22 -14.10 16.15 7.63
CA SER A 22 -14.48 17.57 7.58
C SER A 22 -14.17 18.32 8.88
N ALA A 23 -14.21 17.64 10.02
CA ALA A 23 -13.84 18.23 11.30
C ALA A 23 -12.33 18.52 11.39
N LEU A 24 -11.49 17.66 10.76
CA LEU A 24 -10.04 17.90 10.67
C LEU A 24 -9.74 19.20 9.91
N TYR A 25 -10.39 19.39 8.75
CA TYR A 25 -10.24 20.62 7.96
C TYR A 25 -10.65 21.88 8.73
N GLN A 26 -11.84 21.86 9.35
CA GLN A 26 -12.32 23.01 10.11
C GLN A 26 -11.37 23.40 11.23
N ARG A 27 -10.76 22.42 11.90
CA ARG A 27 -9.77 22.68 12.95
C ARG A 27 -8.46 23.23 12.40
N ALA A 28 -7.95 22.69 11.30
CA ALA A 28 -6.77 23.20 10.63
C ALA A 28 -6.96 24.65 10.16
N ALA A 29 -8.12 24.96 9.57
CA ALA A 29 -8.45 26.30 9.08
C ALA A 29 -8.54 27.38 10.18
N ILE A 30 -8.90 27.01 11.41
CA ILE A 30 -9.01 27.91 12.55
C ILE A 30 -7.80 27.85 13.50
N GLY A 31 -6.72 27.14 13.12
CA GLY A 31 -5.51 26.99 13.93
C GLY A 31 -5.69 26.12 15.18
N ALA A 32 -6.74 25.32 15.26
CA ALA A 32 -6.94 24.40 16.38
C ALA A 32 -5.97 23.19 16.30
N PRO A 33 -5.68 22.49 17.41
CA PRO A 33 -4.84 21.30 17.40
C PRO A 33 -5.37 20.25 16.44
N ILE A 34 -4.51 19.74 15.56
CA ILE A 34 -4.86 18.77 14.52
C ILE A 34 -4.82 17.34 15.09
N PHE A 35 -4.04 17.12 16.15
CA PHE A 35 -4.02 15.85 16.85
C PHE A 35 -5.18 15.74 17.83
N GLY A 36 -5.99 14.71 17.63
CA GLY A 36 -7.04 14.32 18.53
C GLY A 36 -6.64 13.18 19.45
N PRO A 37 -7.51 12.83 20.40
CA PRO A 37 -7.29 11.63 21.20
C PRO A 37 -7.34 10.40 20.28
N GLY A 38 -6.28 9.61 20.39
CA GLY A 38 -6.18 8.29 19.80
C GLY A 38 -6.14 7.24 20.90
N PHE A 39 -5.15 6.37 20.83
CA PHE A 39 -4.93 5.33 21.84
C PHE A 39 -4.10 5.80 23.06
N GLY A 40 -3.68 7.06 23.07
CA GLY A 40 -2.89 7.66 24.13
C GLY A 40 -1.44 7.99 23.71
N PRO A 41 -0.61 8.51 24.65
CA PRO A 41 0.75 8.91 24.34
C PRO A 41 1.63 7.71 24.01
N LEU A 42 2.52 7.88 23.02
CA LEU A 42 3.50 6.88 22.64
C LEU A 42 4.61 6.77 23.70
N LYS A 43 5.03 5.54 23.98
CA LYS A 43 6.11 5.21 24.91
C LYS A 43 7.06 4.19 24.27
N PRO A 44 8.36 4.27 24.52
CA PRO A 44 9.32 3.27 24.09
C PRO A 44 8.88 1.85 24.50
N SER A 45 8.84 0.94 23.53
CA SER A 45 8.39 -0.43 23.72
C SER A 45 9.41 -1.41 23.13
N LEU A 46 9.75 -2.46 23.89
CA LEU A 46 10.58 -3.55 23.39
C LEU A 46 9.71 -4.61 22.71
N PRO A 47 10.17 -5.24 21.62
CA PRO A 47 9.48 -6.40 21.07
C PRO A 47 9.47 -7.56 22.06
N LEU A 48 8.37 -8.31 22.12
CA LEU A 48 8.22 -9.45 23.04
C LEU A 48 9.31 -10.52 22.85
N ASN A 49 9.82 -10.64 21.63
CA ASN A 49 10.89 -11.60 21.27
C ASN A 49 12.25 -10.92 21.02
N THR A 50 12.54 -9.84 21.73
CA THR A 50 13.79 -9.05 21.56
C THR A 50 15.07 -9.91 21.61
N HIS A 51 15.08 -11.02 22.36
CA HIS A 51 16.24 -11.90 22.49
C HIS A 51 16.55 -12.72 21.24
N GLU A 52 15.57 -12.86 20.33
CA GLU A 52 15.67 -13.64 19.09
C GLU A 52 16.21 -12.82 17.91
N LEU A 53 16.22 -11.48 18.01
CA LEU A 53 16.48 -10.57 16.91
C LEU A 53 17.98 -10.41 16.65
N PHE A 54 18.59 -11.49 16.21
CA PHE A 54 20.01 -11.56 15.88
C PHE A 54 20.24 -12.45 14.66
N ASN A 55 21.05 -11.95 13.74
CA ASN A 55 21.57 -12.70 12.61
C ASN A 55 23.04 -12.32 12.36
N ALA A 56 23.95 -13.30 12.40
CA ALA A 56 25.38 -13.09 12.16
C ALA A 56 25.78 -13.35 10.69
N GLY A 57 24.85 -13.87 9.88
CA GLY A 57 25.11 -14.24 8.49
C GLY A 57 24.84 -13.11 7.48
N VAL A 58 24.34 -13.51 6.35
CA VAL A 58 23.85 -12.59 5.29
C VAL A 58 22.75 -11.71 5.89
N GLY A 59 22.83 -10.40 5.67
CA GLY A 59 21.93 -9.45 6.33
C GLY A 59 22.19 -9.35 7.83
N ALA A 60 23.46 -9.28 8.28
CA ALA A 60 23.84 -9.21 9.69
C ALA A 60 23.04 -8.16 10.45
N LEU A 61 22.38 -8.58 11.52
CA LEU A 61 21.47 -7.78 12.31
C LEU A 61 21.65 -8.11 13.80
N ASP A 62 21.72 -7.10 14.65
CA ASP A 62 21.62 -7.27 16.11
C ASP A 62 20.72 -6.18 16.70
N LEU A 63 19.46 -6.55 16.92
CA LEU A 63 18.44 -5.69 17.51
C LEU A 63 18.03 -6.14 18.92
N ARG A 64 18.83 -7.01 19.54
CA ARG A 64 18.56 -7.49 20.90
C ARG A 64 18.58 -6.35 21.90
N GLY A 65 17.49 -6.21 22.66
CA GLY A 65 17.35 -5.14 23.65
C GLY A 65 17.10 -3.74 23.08
N GLN A 66 16.89 -3.61 21.76
CA GLN A 66 16.58 -2.33 21.14
C GLN A 66 15.07 -2.08 21.09
N VAL A 67 14.68 -0.84 21.32
CA VAL A 67 13.32 -0.34 21.10
C VAL A 67 13.16 -0.13 19.60
N LEU A 68 12.18 -0.81 18.98
CA LEU A 68 11.89 -0.65 17.54
C LEU A 68 10.70 0.27 17.31
N LEU A 69 9.72 0.25 18.24
CA LEU A 69 8.53 1.08 18.16
C LEU A 69 8.28 1.84 19.46
N ASN A 70 7.80 3.07 19.32
CA ASN A 70 7.06 3.73 20.38
C ASN A 70 5.57 3.44 20.19
N LEU A 71 4.89 2.94 21.23
CA LEU A 71 3.48 2.51 21.19
C LEU A 71 2.68 3.07 22.36
N PRO A 72 1.34 3.21 22.21
CA PRO A 72 0.47 3.56 23.32
C PRO A 72 0.37 2.44 24.36
N GLU A 73 -0.04 2.79 25.57
CA GLU A 73 -0.31 1.80 26.62
C GLU A 73 -1.39 0.79 26.21
N GLY A 74 -1.19 -0.49 26.53
CA GLY A 74 -2.10 -1.58 26.14
C GLY A 74 -1.78 -2.21 24.78
N PHE A 75 -0.81 -1.66 24.06
CA PHE A 75 -0.28 -2.27 22.84
C PHE A 75 0.98 -3.10 23.17
N ARG A 76 1.17 -4.14 22.35
CA ARG A 76 2.39 -4.95 22.37
C ARG A 76 2.72 -5.43 20.96
N TYR A 77 3.96 -5.78 20.71
CA TYR A 77 4.38 -6.25 19.39
C TYR A 77 5.52 -7.26 19.46
N TRP A 78 5.72 -7.97 18.36
CA TRP A 78 6.86 -8.86 18.15
C TRP A 78 7.22 -8.86 16.65
N VAL A 79 8.45 -9.26 16.35
CA VAL A 79 8.95 -9.40 14.99
C VAL A 79 8.78 -10.85 14.54
N ILE A 80 8.16 -11.08 13.38
CA ILE A 80 7.91 -12.43 12.87
C ILE A 80 8.84 -12.83 11.72
N SER A 81 9.46 -11.84 11.07
CA SER A 81 10.38 -12.08 9.96
C SER A 81 11.36 -10.93 9.85
N TRP A 82 12.63 -11.25 9.55
CA TRP A 82 13.68 -10.26 9.33
C TRP A 82 14.66 -10.71 8.26
N THR A 83 15.29 -9.76 7.60
CA THR A 83 16.27 -10.00 6.54
C THR A 83 17.34 -11.01 6.97
N GLY A 84 17.61 -12.00 6.11
CA GLY A 84 18.61 -13.04 6.35
C GLY A 84 18.16 -14.19 7.28
N GLN A 85 16.93 -14.15 7.80
CA GLN A 85 16.37 -15.28 8.56
C GLN A 85 16.17 -16.50 7.64
N PRO A 86 16.54 -17.71 8.08
CA PRO A 86 16.25 -18.92 7.30
C PRO A 86 14.76 -19.16 7.09
N MET A 87 14.36 -19.44 5.86
CA MET A 87 12.98 -19.77 5.50
C MET A 87 12.72 -21.28 5.47
N SER A 88 11.45 -21.64 5.47
CA SER A 88 11.00 -23.04 5.48
C SER A 88 11.31 -23.82 4.19
N ASP A 89 11.58 -23.10 3.09
CA ASP A 89 11.97 -23.64 1.79
C ASP A 89 13.50 -23.78 1.62
N GLY A 90 14.27 -23.39 2.65
CA GLY A 90 15.73 -23.41 2.65
C GLY A 90 16.39 -22.14 2.11
N GLY A 91 15.61 -21.18 1.65
CA GLY A 91 16.09 -19.83 1.29
C GLY A 91 16.34 -18.95 2.52
N LEU A 92 16.75 -17.71 2.28
CA LEU A 92 16.84 -16.66 3.28
C LEU A 92 15.79 -15.59 2.98
N VAL A 93 15.24 -14.98 4.03
CA VAL A 93 14.35 -13.82 3.89
C VAL A 93 15.10 -12.69 3.21
N PRO A 94 14.62 -12.19 2.05
CA PRO A 94 15.22 -11.05 1.37
C PRO A 94 15.07 -9.76 2.15
N GLY A 95 15.75 -8.69 1.71
CA GLY A 95 15.63 -7.35 2.29
C GLY A 95 14.41 -6.58 1.80
N ASP A 96 14.39 -5.31 2.15
CA ASP A 96 13.44 -4.30 1.69
C ASP A 96 11.99 -4.82 1.71
N HIS A 97 11.50 -5.08 2.93
CA HIS A 97 10.13 -5.56 3.16
C HIS A 97 9.16 -4.43 2.86
N ASP A 98 8.24 -4.66 1.94
CA ASP A 98 7.34 -3.64 1.45
C ASP A 98 5.86 -4.08 1.47
N GLY A 99 5.06 -3.66 0.48
CA GLY A 99 3.64 -3.91 0.39
C GLY A 99 3.24 -5.33 0.76
N MET A 100 2.19 -5.48 1.54
CA MET A 100 1.64 -6.78 1.88
C MET A 100 0.15 -6.73 2.21
N ALA A 101 -0.49 -7.89 2.12
CA ALA A 101 -1.85 -8.07 2.62
C ALA A 101 -1.99 -9.35 3.44
N ALA A 102 -3.02 -9.34 4.30
CA ALA A 102 -3.40 -10.45 5.15
C ALA A 102 -4.63 -11.18 4.61
N PHE A 103 -4.52 -12.48 4.44
CA PHE A 103 -5.58 -13.37 3.96
C PHE A 103 -5.96 -14.35 5.04
N ARG A 104 -7.21 -14.81 4.99
CA ARG A 104 -7.69 -15.85 5.90
C ARG A 104 -7.09 -17.19 5.50
N GLY A 105 -6.31 -17.81 6.39
CA GLY A 105 -5.83 -19.17 6.27
C GLY A 105 -6.80 -20.19 6.86
N GLU A 106 -6.40 -21.45 6.82
CA GLU A 106 -7.15 -22.54 7.46
C GLU A 106 -7.09 -22.46 8.99
N ARG A 107 -8.13 -22.95 9.67
CA ARG A 107 -8.15 -23.13 11.14
C ARG A 107 -7.74 -21.88 11.92
N GLY A 108 -8.18 -20.69 11.47
CA GLY A 108 -7.86 -19.42 12.15
C GLY A 108 -6.46 -18.85 11.85
N GLN A 109 -5.70 -19.48 10.97
CA GLN A 109 -4.42 -18.96 10.49
C GLN A 109 -4.60 -17.64 9.72
N THR A 110 -3.54 -16.85 9.67
CA THR A 110 -3.39 -15.70 8.77
C THR A 110 -2.27 -16.01 7.78
N ILE A 111 -2.52 -15.73 6.52
CA ILE A 111 -1.51 -15.76 5.46
C ILE A 111 -1.16 -14.32 5.10
N LEU A 112 0.12 -13.99 5.11
CA LEU A 112 0.63 -12.72 4.56
C LEU A 112 1.33 -13.02 3.25
N VAL A 113 1.05 -12.22 2.21
CA VAL A 113 1.88 -12.15 1.02
C VAL A 113 2.54 -10.79 1.02
N ARG A 114 3.87 -10.78 0.99
CA ARG A 114 4.70 -9.59 1.21
C ARG A 114 5.67 -9.42 0.06
N ASN A 115 5.75 -8.19 -0.45
CA ASN A 115 6.72 -7.75 -1.45
C ASN A 115 8.13 -7.59 -0.86
N HIS A 116 9.10 -7.64 -1.75
CA HIS A 116 10.48 -7.26 -1.52
C HIS A 116 10.89 -6.27 -2.62
N GLU A 117 11.04 -5.02 -2.27
CA GLU A 117 11.38 -3.92 -3.19
C GLU A 117 12.87 -3.94 -3.56
N LEU A 118 13.29 -5.02 -4.22
CA LEU A 118 14.68 -5.23 -4.60
C LEU A 118 14.90 -4.91 -6.06
N SER A 119 15.81 -3.97 -6.33
CA SER A 119 16.33 -3.73 -7.67
C SER A 119 17.36 -4.80 -8.04
N ASN A 120 17.67 -4.91 -9.35
CA ASN A 120 18.68 -5.85 -9.84
C ASN A 120 20.13 -5.47 -9.44
N ARG A 121 20.35 -4.28 -8.90
CA ARG A 121 21.70 -3.78 -8.56
C ARG A 121 22.06 -3.94 -7.09
N GLU A 122 21.10 -4.25 -6.25
CA GLU A 122 21.30 -4.09 -4.82
C GLU A 122 20.89 -5.31 -4.00
N ALA A 123 21.89 -6.03 -3.56
CA ALA A 123 21.91 -6.44 -2.18
C ALA A 123 22.17 -5.17 -1.34
N LYS A 124 21.18 -4.31 -1.19
CA LYS A 124 21.30 -2.96 -0.60
C LYS A 124 21.78 -3.01 0.84
N TYR A 125 21.58 -4.14 1.48
CA TYR A 125 21.89 -4.38 2.89
C TYR A 125 22.64 -5.70 3.05
N GLY A 126 23.93 -5.71 2.70
CA GLY A 126 24.83 -6.76 3.17
C GLY A 126 24.71 -8.12 2.51
N ASN A 127 24.65 -8.19 1.19
CA ASN A 127 24.70 -9.44 0.40
C ASN A 127 23.48 -10.37 0.61
N VAL A 128 22.30 -9.83 0.86
CA VAL A 128 21.07 -10.64 0.85
C VAL A 128 20.77 -11.04 -0.59
N ALA A 129 20.68 -12.35 -0.85
CA ALA A 129 20.19 -12.84 -2.13
C ALA A 129 18.76 -12.32 -2.38
N GLY A 130 18.40 -12.13 -3.63
CA GLY A 130 17.03 -11.82 -4.00
C GLY A 130 16.06 -12.96 -3.67
N VAL A 131 14.80 -12.79 -4.01
CA VAL A 131 13.78 -13.83 -3.80
C VAL A 131 14.15 -15.09 -4.60
N ALA A 132 14.42 -16.17 -3.88
CA ALA A 132 14.94 -17.42 -4.47
C ALA A 132 13.80 -18.33 -4.91
N VAL A 133 13.50 -18.31 -6.20
CA VAL A 133 12.59 -19.28 -6.85
C VAL A 133 13.30 -20.04 -7.98
N PRO A 134 12.78 -21.20 -8.42
CA PRO A 134 13.29 -21.88 -9.61
C PRO A 134 13.35 -20.96 -10.82
N ASN A 135 14.43 -21.05 -11.63
CA ASN A 135 14.65 -20.13 -12.75
C ASN A 135 13.51 -20.15 -13.79
N GLU A 136 12.87 -21.30 -13.99
CA GLU A 136 11.74 -21.47 -14.90
C GLU A 136 10.46 -20.75 -14.45
N LEU A 137 10.40 -20.31 -13.19
CA LEU A 137 9.28 -19.55 -12.64
C LEU A 137 9.53 -18.05 -12.62
N LYS A 138 10.79 -17.63 -12.80
CA LYS A 138 11.17 -16.21 -12.80
C LYS A 138 10.65 -15.48 -14.03
N TYR A 139 10.26 -14.22 -13.85
CA TYR A 139 9.98 -13.31 -14.96
C TYR A 139 11.26 -12.90 -15.70
N ASP A 140 12.21 -12.34 -14.97
CA ASP A 140 13.56 -12.02 -15.47
C ASP A 140 14.59 -12.68 -14.54
N SER A 141 15.49 -13.48 -15.12
CA SER A 141 16.51 -14.19 -14.35
C SER A 141 17.54 -13.27 -13.68
N TRP A 142 17.64 -12.03 -14.15
CA TRP A 142 18.55 -11.01 -13.62
C TRP A 142 17.97 -10.27 -12.40
N CYS A 143 16.64 -10.26 -12.22
CA CYS A 143 15.98 -9.49 -11.19
C CYS A 143 15.86 -10.24 -9.86
N ASN A 144 15.91 -9.47 -8.77
CA ASN A 144 15.96 -9.98 -7.40
C ASN A 144 14.65 -9.77 -6.61
N GLY A 145 13.75 -8.95 -7.15
CA GLY A 145 12.43 -8.68 -6.54
C GLY A 145 11.49 -9.89 -6.57
N GLY A 146 10.39 -9.73 -5.91
CA GLY A 146 9.36 -10.74 -5.81
C GLY A 146 8.62 -10.70 -4.49
N THR A 147 8.01 -11.83 -4.12
CA THR A 147 7.23 -11.94 -2.89
C THR A 147 7.64 -13.13 -2.04
N THR A 148 7.38 -13.01 -0.73
CA THR A 148 7.38 -14.14 0.22
C THR A 148 6.00 -14.30 0.84
N THR A 149 5.60 -15.55 1.06
CA THR A 149 4.36 -15.88 1.78
C THR A 149 4.70 -16.35 3.19
N LEU A 150 4.03 -15.76 4.19
CA LEU A 150 4.17 -16.10 5.60
C LEU A 150 2.84 -16.67 6.11
N VAL A 151 2.88 -17.82 6.76
CA VAL A 151 1.71 -18.44 7.39
C VAL A 151 1.85 -18.33 8.89
N LEU A 152 0.87 -17.70 9.54
CA LEU A 152 0.84 -17.46 10.98
C LEU A 152 -0.28 -18.27 11.64
N ASP A 153 -0.05 -18.72 12.87
CA ASP A 153 -1.08 -19.33 13.69
C ASP A 153 -2.07 -18.29 14.29
N GLU A 154 -3.08 -18.76 15.00
CA GLU A 154 -4.10 -17.90 15.64
C GLU A 154 -3.52 -16.92 16.69
N SER A 155 -2.30 -17.18 17.17
CA SER A 155 -1.60 -16.31 18.10
C SER A 155 -0.72 -15.27 17.40
N GLY A 156 -0.67 -15.27 16.07
CA GLY A 156 0.17 -14.38 15.26
C GLY A 156 1.64 -14.79 15.23
N ARG A 157 1.96 -16.06 15.54
CA ARG A 157 3.33 -16.60 15.44
C ARG A 157 3.56 -17.21 14.08
N LEU A 158 4.76 -17.01 13.55
CA LEU A 158 5.18 -17.59 12.28
C LEU A 158 5.25 -19.12 12.38
N VAL A 159 4.55 -19.81 11.49
CA VAL A 159 4.56 -21.27 11.35
C VAL A 159 5.40 -21.70 10.15
N ARG A 160 5.28 -20.95 9.05
CA ARG A 160 5.95 -21.25 7.79
C ARG A 160 6.14 -19.98 6.98
N HIS A 161 7.26 -19.86 6.26
CA HIS A 161 7.47 -18.83 5.25
C HIS A 161 8.30 -19.38 4.08
N PHE A 162 8.05 -18.88 2.88
CA PHE A 162 8.69 -19.32 1.66
C PHE A 162 8.59 -18.27 0.56
N ALA A 163 9.47 -18.34 -0.44
CA ALA A 163 9.39 -17.52 -1.64
C ALA A 163 8.15 -17.90 -2.46
N SER A 164 7.38 -16.93 -2.93
CA SER A 164 6.11 -17.16 -3.64
C SER A 164 6.07 -16.62 -5.06
N LEU A 165 6.85 -15.57 -5.39
CA LEU A 165 7.05 -15.01 -6.73
C LEU A 165 8.50 -14.54 -6.83
N GLY A 166 9.13 -14.58 -8.00
CA GLY A 166 10.49 -14.06 -8.14
C GLY A 166 10.88 -13.69 -9.56
N GLY A 167 12.00 -12.96 -9.67
CA GLY A 167 12.50 -12.45 -10.94
C GLY A 167 11.76 -11.20 -11.42
N THR A 168 11.02 -10.54 -10.54
CA THR A 168 10.44 -9.22 -10.76
C THR A 168 11.36 -8.12 -10.21
N ASN A 169 11.04 -6.86 -10.44
CA ASN A 169 11.95 -5.75 -10.20
C ASN A 169 11.24 -4.62 -9.43
N ASN A 170 11.80 -4.25 -8.28
CA ASN A 170 11.30 -3.14 -7.47
C ASN A 170 9.82 -3.31 -7.10
N ASN A 171 9.48 -4.43 -6.46
CA ASN A 171 8.11 -4.68 -6.03
C ASN A 171 7.83 -3.88 -4.75
N CYS A 172 7.23 -2.69 -4.92
CA CYS A 172 6.88 -1.78 -3.83
C CYS A 172 5.57 -2.21 -3.15
N ALA A 173 4.45 -1.70 -3.57
CA ALA A 173 3.16 -2.07 -3.00
C ALA A 173 2.33 -2.97 -3.95
N GLY A 174 1.03 -2.85 -3.89
CA GLY A 174 0.08 -3.68 -4.63
C GLY A 174 -1.28 -3.68 -3.97
N GLY A 175 -2.03 -4.78 -4.10
CA GLY A 175 -3.36 -4.88 -3.49
C GLY A 175 -3.90 -6.29 -3.39
N LEU A 176 -4.78 -6.47 -2.40
CA LEU A 176 -5.51 -7.72 -2.26
C LEU A 176 -6.69 -7.79 -3.22
N THR A 177 -6.98 -8.98 -3.73
CA THR A 177 -8.15 -9.23 -4.56
C THR A 177 -9.27 -9.90 -3.78
N PRO A 178 -10.54 -9.70 -4.16
CA PRO A 178 -11.68 -10.38 -3.52
C PRO A 178 -11.66 -11.90 -3.68
N TRP A 179 -10.93 -12.42 -4.66
CA TRP A 179 -10.79 -13.88 -4.91
C TRP A 179 -9.58 -14.51 -4.24
N GLY A 180 -8.87 -13.76 -3.38
CA GLY A 180 -7.83 -14.31 -2.50
C GLY A 180 -6.45 -14.40 -3.09
N SER A 181 -6.05 -13.41 -3.89
CA SER A 181 -4.68 -13.22 -4.36
C SER A 181 -4.15 -11.84 -3.98
N TRP A 182 -2.85 -11.69 -4.04
CA TRP A 182 -2.10 -10.45 -3.95
C TRP A 182 -1.68 -10.02 -5.35
N LEU A 183 -1.91 -8.76 -5.70
CA LEU A 183 -1.36 -8.14 -6.89
C LEU A 183 -0.08 -7.42 -6.49
N SER A 184 1.05 -7.90 -6.98
CA SER A 184 2.38 -7.32 -6.72
C SER A 184 2.76 -6.38 -7.85
N CYS A 185 3.08 -5.15 -7.54
CA CYS A 185 3.35 -4.07 -8.48
C CYS A 185 4.86 -3.87 -8.67
N GLU A 186 5.31 -3.66 -9.92
CA GLU A 186 6.67 -3.23 -10.23
C GLU A 186 6.71 -1.70 -10.37
N GLU A 187 7.45 -1.04 -9.50
CA GLU A 187 7.75 0.40 -9.58
C GLU A 187 9.01 0.65 -10.43
N ASN A 188 9.04 0.08 -11.62
CA ASN A 188 10.20 0.16 -12.49
C ASN A 188 9.82 -0.09 -13.95
N THR A 189 10.18 0.81 -14.86
CA THR A 189 9.88 0.70 -16.29
C THR A 189 11.11 0.37 -17.13
N SER A 190 12.11 -0.33 -16.58
CA SER A 190 13.31 -0.74 -17.30
C SER A 190 12.98 -1.64 -18.48
N VAL A 191 13.82 -1.54 -19.51
CA VAL A 191 13.76 -2.36 -20.74
C VAL A 191 15.12 -2.95 -21.04
N PRO A 192 15.20 -4.09 -21.77
CA PRO A 192 16.46 -4.62 -22.26
C PRO A 192 17.24 -3.59 -23.09
N ALA A 193 18.51 -3.39 -22.80
CA ALA A 193 19.40 -2.48 -23.51
C ALA A 193 20.84 -2.99 -23.50
N SER A 194 21.67 -2.49 -24.41
CA SER A 194 23.08 -2.92 -24.53
C SER A 194 23.95 -2.60 -23.32
N ASN A 195 23.51 -1.72 -22.45
CA ASN A 195 24.20 -1.27 -21.25
C ASN A 195 23.63 -1.82 -19.94
N ASN A 196 22.69 -2.76 -20.01
CA ASN A 196 22.11 -3.42 -18.85
C ASN A 196 21.94 -4.93 -19.10
N ASN A 197 21.48 -5.68 -18.10
CA ASN A 197 21.33 -7.13 -18.17
C ASN A 197 19.86 -7.59 -18.11
N TYR A 198 18.93 -6.68 -18.23
CA TYR A 198 17.50 -7.03 -18.30
C TYR A 198 17.23 -7.88 -19.54
N THR A 199 16.43 -8.92 -19.37
CA THR A 199 15.99 -9.81 -20.44
C THR A 199 14.54 -9.59 -20.82
N GLN A 200 13.80 -8.91 -19.96
CA GLN A 200 12.38 -8.59 -20.10
C GLN A 200 12.15 -7.08 -19.94
N ARG A 201 10.99 -6.60 -20.38
CA ARG A 201 10.48 -5.26 -20.04
C ARG A 201 9.81 -5.34 -18.68
N HIS A 202 9.96 -4.32 -17.86
CA HIS A 202 9.39 -4.21 -16.52
C HIS A 202 8.36 -3.08 -16.44
N GLY A 203 7.61 -3.03 -15.32
CA GLY A 203 6.55 -2.07 -15.06
C GLY A 203 5.17 -2.70 -15.15
N TYR A 204 5.02 -3.92 -14.65
CA TYR A 204 3.79 -4.68 -14.69
C TYR A 204 3.31 -5.10 -13.29
N VAL A 205 2.08 -5.57 -13.25
CA VAL A 205 1.46 -6.20 -12.09
C VAL A 205 1.52 -7.71 -12.25
N PHE A 206 1.77 -8.42 -11.15
CA PHE A 206 1.81 -9.89 -11.08
C PHE A 206 0.86 -10.41 -10.02
N GLU A 207 0.12 -11.47 -10.32
CA GLU A 207 -0.84 -12.05 -9.38
C GLU A 207 -0.24 -13.25 -8.64
N VAL A 208 -0.36 -13.23 -7.30
CA VAL A 208 0.12 -14.28 -6.39
C VAL A 208 -1.04 -14.83 -5.57
N PRO A 209 -1.53 -16.04 -5.84
CA PRO A 209 -2.58 -16.65 -5.04
C PRO A 209 -2.10 -16.85 -3.58
N ALA A 210 -2.83 -16.29 -2.62
CA ALA A 210 -2.44 -16.35 -1.21
C ALA A 210 -2.36 -17.77 -0.64
N HIS A 211 -3.18 -18.66 -1.16
CA HIS A 211 -3.21 -20.07 -0.75
C HIS A 211 -2.21 -20.97 -1.50
N ALA A 212 -1.37 -20.40 -2.38
CA ALA A 212 -0.28 -21.17 -2.98
C ALA A 212 0.65 -21.71 -1.88
N THR A 213 1.11 -22.93 -2.06
CA THR A 213 2.00 -23.61 -1.10
C THR A 213 3.45 -23.70 -1.58
N ALA A 214 3.71 -23.20 -2.78
CA ALA A 214 5.00 -23.13 -3.45
C ALA A 214 5.03 -21.90 -4.37
N PRO A 215 6.20 -21.51 -4.89
CA PRO A 215 6.32 -20.42 -5.84
C PRO A 215 5.44 -20.62 -7.08
N VAL A 216 4.88 -19.51 -7.57
CA VAL A 216 4.12 -19.49 -8.83
C VAL A 216 4.98 -18.91 -9.96
N ALA A 217 4.61 -19.24 -11.21
CA ALA A 217 5.23 -18.61 -12.38
C ALA A 217 4.88 -17.11 -12.40
N ALA A 218 5.86 -16.27 -12.65
CA ALA A 218 5.68 -14.84 -12.76
C ALA A 218 5.14 -14.48 -14.15
N VAL A 219 3.83 -14.22 -14.24
CA VAL A 219 3.12 -13.87 -15.47
C VAL A 219 2.66 -12.41 -15.37
N PRO A 220 3.16 -11.50 -16.22
CA PRO A 220 2.75 -10.09 -16.18
C PRO A 220 1.32 -9.94 -16.69
N ILE A 221 0.56 -9.05 -16.07
CA ILE A 221 -0.79 -8.66 -16.52
C ILE A 221 -0.62 -7.41 -17.39
N ILE A 222 -0.35 -7.62 -18.68
CA ILE A 222 0.08 -6.56 -19.60
C ILE A 222 -0.99 -5.49 -19.79
N ASP A 223 -2.26 -5.90 -19.90
CA ASP A 223 -3.36 -4.97 -20.17
C ASP A 223 -3.70 -4.04 -18.97
N MET A 224 -3.13 -4.31 -17.79
CA MET A 224 -3.17 -3.36 -16.66
C MET A 224 -2.25 -2.16 -16.86
N GLY A 225 -1.51 -2.11 -17.97
CA GLY A 225 -0.60 -1.03 -18.33
C GLY A 225 0.85 -1.29 -17.94
N ARG A 226 1.75 -0.58 -18.61
CA ARG A 226 3.18 -0.58 -18.32
C ARG A 226 3.62 0.80 -17.84
N PHE A 227 3.77 0.98 -16.54
CA PHE A 227 4.19 2.21 -15.89
C PHE A 227 4.82 1.91 -14.52
N ASN A 228 5.25 2.91 -13.78
CA ASN A 228 5.70 2.76 -12.39
C ASN A 228 4.49 2.47 -11.50
N HIS A 229 4.09 1.21 -11.46
CA HIS A 229 2.99 0.79 -10.59
C HIS A 229 3.38 0.93 -9.13
N GLU A 230 2.46 1.51 -8.35
CA GLU A 230 2.63 1.55 -6.90
C GLU A 230 1.63 0.60 -6.23
N ALA A 231 0.37 0.92 -6.18
CA ALA A 231 -0.62 0.09 -5.51
C ALA A 231 -1.83 -0.22 -6.38
N THR A 232 -2.59 -1.21 -5.94
CA THR A 232 -3.88 -1.56 -6.51
C THR A 232 -4.95 -1.68 -5.43
N ALA A 233 -6.21 -1.40 -5.79
CA ALA A 233 -7.37 -1.66 -4.95
C ALA A 233 -8.51 -2.20 -5.81
N THR A 234 -8.96 -3.42 -5.52
CA THR A 234 -10.01 -4.07 -6.31
C THR A 234 -11.37 -3.94 -5.63
N ASP A 235 -12.35 -3.41 -6.36
CA ASP A 235 -13.73 -3.38 -5.91
C ASP A 235 -14.32 -4.80 -5.90
N PRO A 236 -14.76 -5.32 -4.74
CA PRO A 236 -15.28 -6.67 -4.64
C PRO A 236 -16.64 -6.88 -5.30
N GLU A 237 -17.38 -5.80 -5.62
CA GLU A 237 -18.69 -5.91 -6.28
C GLU A 237 -18.56 -6.04 -7.80
N THR A 238 -17.56 -5.39 -8.39
CA THR A 238 -17.38 -5.32 -9.85
C THR A 238 -16.18 -6.10 -10.36
N GLY A 239 -15.17 -6.32 -9.53
CA GLY A 239 -13.88 -6.87 -9.94
C GLY A 239 -12.98 -5.87 -10.66
N ILE A 240 -13.41 -4.60 -10.79
CA ILE A 240 -12.60 -3.52 -11.34
C ILE A 240 -11.43 -3.25 -10.40
N THR A 241 -10.23 -3.17 -10.95
CA THR A 241 -9.01 -2.88 -10.18
C THR A 241 -8.54 -1.46 -10.46
N TYR A 242 -8.44 -0.65 -9.43
CA TYR A 242 -7.92 0.71 -9.47
C TYR A 242 -6.43 0.70 -9.16
N GLN A 243 -5.67 1.64 -9.77
CA GLN A 243 -4.21 1.62 -9.74
C GLN A 243 -3.64 3.01 -9.56
N THR A 244 -2.55 3.09 -8.81
CA THR A 244 -1.73 4.28 -8.65
C THR A 244 -0.40 4.14 -9.39
N GLU A 245 0.22 5.29 -9.71
CA GLU A 245 1.51 5.40 -10.36
C GLU A 245 2.38 6.38 -9.59
N ASP A 246 3.59 5.99 -9.17
CA ASP A 246 4.52 6.92 -8.55
C ASP A 246 5.29 7.74 -9.59
N ARG A 247 4.70 8.86 -9.94
CA ARG A 247 5.30 9.94 -10.74
C ARG A 247 4.74 11.28 -10.28
N GLY A 248 5.54 12.33 -10.41
CA GLY A 248 5.11 13.69 -10.06
C GLY A 248 3.98 14.24 -10.91
N ASP A 249 3.64 13.59 -12.00
CA ASP A 249 2.58 13.93 -12.96
C ASP A 249 1.75 12.69 -13.35
N SER A 250 1.55 11.78 -12.40
CA SER A 250 0.84 10.53 -12.61
C SER A 250 -0.67 10.69 -12.76
N CYS A 251 -1.31 9.67 -13.31
CA CYS A 251 -2.75 9.52 -13.34
C CYS A 251 -3.20 8.54 -12.25
N PHE A 252 -4.50 8.55 -11.97
CA PHE A 252 -5.18 7.47 -11.25
C PHE A 252 -5.94 6.64 -12.28
N TYR A 253 -5.75 5.32 -12.25
CA TYR A 253 -6.25 4.44 -13.30
C TYR A 253 -7.30 3.46 -12.77
N ARG A 254 -8.10 2.90 -13.69
CA ARG A 254 -8.87 1.67 -13.46
C ARG A 254 -8.66 0.68 -14.60
N TYR A 255 -8.65 -0.58 -14.25
CA TYR A 255 -8.62 -1.69 -15.17
C TYR A 255 -9.95 -2.45 -15.09
N LEU A 256 -10.63 -2.54 -16.24
CA LEU A 256 -11.89 -3.26 -16.40
C LEU A 256 -11.57 -4.62 -17.02
N PRO A 257 -11.50 -5.71 -16.23
CA PRO A 257 -11.17 -7.02 -16.78
C PRO A 257 -12.30 -7.56 -17.63
N ASP A 258 -11.98 -8.19 -18.76
CA ASP A 258 -12.95 -8.87 -19.61
C ASP A 258 -13.67 -9.99 -18.85
N VAL A 259 -12.95 -10.64 -17.94
CA VAL A 259 -13.48 -11.67 -17.04
C VAL A 259 -13.10 -11.33 -15.60
N PRO A 260 -14.06 -10.89 -14.77
CA PRO A 260 -13.80 -10.62 -13.36
C PRO A 260 -13.12 -11.80 -12.64
N GLY A 261 -12.02 -11.54 -11.93
CA GLY A 261 -11.22 -12.57 -11.27
C GLY A 261 -10.21 -13.29 -12.16
N ARG A 262 -10.05 -12.88 -13.41
CA ARG A 262 -9.09 -13.44 -14.36
C ARG A 262 -8.38 -12.33 -15.13
N LEU A 263 -7.59 -11.55 -14.41
CA LEU A 263 -7.00 -10.31 -14.92
C LEU A 263 -6.09 -10.51 -16.14
N VAL A 264 -5.47 -11.68 -16.28
CA VAL A 264 -4.59 -12.02 -17.41
C VAL A 264 -5.36 -12.33 -18.72
N GLU A 265 -6.69 -12.48 -18.68
CA GLU A 265 -7.50 -12.83 -19.87
C GLU A 265 -7.89 -11.61 -20.70
N GLY A 266 -7.41 -10.42 -20.35
CA GLY A 266 -7.64 -9.18 -21.07
C GLY A 266 -8.53 -8.19 -20.32
N GLY A 267 -8.57 -6.97 -20.82
CA GLY A 267 -9.38 -5.89 -20.26
C GLY A 267 -9.02 -4.52 -20.83
N GLU A 268 -9.65 -3.49 -20.30
CA GLU A 268 -9.49 -2.11 -20.73
C GLU A 268 -8.88 -1.26 -19.60
N LEU A 269 -7.79 -0.55 -19.90
CA LEU A 269 -7.18 0.44 -19.01
C LEU A 269 -7.76 1.82 -19.26
N GLN A 270 -8.18 2.52 -18.22
CA GLN A 270 -8.70 3.87 -18.29
C GLN A 270 -8.04 4.76 -17.24
N ALA A 271 -7.89 6.06 -17.55
CA ALA A 271 -7.42 7.09 -16.63
C ALA A 271 -8.57 8.00 -16.19
N LEU A 272 -8.57 8.41 -14.91
CA LEU A 272 -9.60 9.27 -14.33
C LEU A 272 -9.51 10.69 -14.90
N LYS A 273 -10.67 11.27 -15.25
CA LYS A 273 -10.82 12.66 -15.68
C LYS A 273 -11.90 13.35 -14.86
N ILE A 274 -11.69 14.61 -14.47
CA ILE A 274 -12.71 15.40 -13.76
C ILE A 274 -13.68 16.00 -14.76
N VAL A 275 -14.97 15.82 -14.55
CA VAL A 275 -16.03 16.36 -15.42
C VAL A 275 -16.00 17.89 -15.41
N GLY A 276 -15.94 18.47 -16.62
CA GLY A 276 -15.99 19.92 -16.78
C GLY A 276 -14.68 20.66 -16.52
N ASP A 277 -13.61 19.95 -16.20
CA ASP A 277 -12.27 20.51 -16.04
C ASP A 277 -11.23 19.64 -16.79
N GLU A 278 -11.08 19.91 -18.08
CA GLU A 278 -10.08 19.25 -18.95
C GLU A 278 -8.64 19.55 -18.54
N PHE A 279 -8.45 20.47 -17.62
CA PHE A 279 -7.16 20.90 -17.09
C PHE A 279 -7.07 20.74 -15.56
N PHE A 280 -7.90 19.92 -14.95
CA PHE A 280 -7.63 19.43 -13.60
C PHE A 280 -6.33 18.60 -13.61
N ALA A 281 -5.41 19.22 -14.27
CA ALA A 281 -4.05 18.78 -14.48
C ALA A 281 -3.13 19.55 -13.55
N VAL A 282 -3.70 20.23 -12.60
CA VAL A 282 -2.87 20.78 -11.55
C VAL A 282 -2.46 19.58 -10.74
N ASN A 283 -1.20 19.23 -10.87
CA ASN A 283 -0.66 18.22 -10.02
C ASN A 283 -1.03 18.62 -8.59
N THR A 284 -1.47 17.68 -7.80
CA THR A 284 -1.97 17.87 -6.44
C THR A 284 -1.01 18.65 -5.51
N ARG A 285 0.21 18.96 -5.98
CA ARG A 285 1.19 19.86 -5.32
C ARG A 285 0.70 21.29 -5.11
N SER A 286 -0.30 21.73 -5.88
CA SER A 286 -0.86 23.07 -5.72
C SER A 286 -1.64 23.29 -4.45
N GLY A 287 -2.14 22.20 -3.84
CA GLY A 287 -3.08 22.23 -2.73
C GLY A 287 -4.51 22.56 -3.16
N PHE A 288 -5.49 21.94 -2.52
CA PHE A 288 -6.91 22.07 -2.85
C PHE A 288 -7.77 22.16 -1.59
N LEU A 289 -7.32 22.89 -0.57
CA LEU A 289 -8.04 22.97 0.71
C LEU A 289 -9.50 23.46 0.57
N ASP A 290 -9.79 24.27 -0.44
CA ASP A 290 -11.14 24.72 -0.79
C ASP A 290 -12.02 23.61 -1.41
N LEU A 291 -11.40 22.53 -1.94
CA LEU A 291 -12.09 21.35 -2.45
C LEU A 291 -12.22 20.22 -1.40
N LEU A 292 -11.68 20.40 -0.21
CA LEU A 292 -11.71 19.37 0.82
C LEU A 292 -13.14 18.94 1.11
N ASN A 293 -13.38 17.62 1.08
CA ASN A 293 -14.70 16.99 1.25
C ASN A 293 -15.74 17.40 0.21
N THR A 294 -15.32 17.95 -0.92
CA THR A 294 -16.20 18.26 -2.05
C THR A 294 -16.11 17.13 -3.08
N PRO A 295 -17.18 16.35 -3.30
CA PRO A 295 -17.18 15.33 -4.34
C PRO A 295 -17.11 15.98 -5.74
N LEU A 296 -16.12 15.58 -6.53
CA LEU A 296 -15.93 16.00 -7.91
C LEU A 296 -16.41 14.89 -8.84
N PRO A 297 -17.38 15.13 -9.73
CA PRO A 297 -17.82 14.14 -10.70
C PRO A 297 -16.68 13.75 -11.63
N VAL A 298 -16.57 12.46 -11.96
CA VAL A 298 -15.51 11.95 -12.83
C VAL A 298 -16.07 11.23 -14.06
N GLU A 299 -15.27 11.21 -15.09
CA GLU A 299 -15.38 10.33 -16.25
C GLU A 299 -14.04 9.64 -16.49
N TRP A 300 -13.99 8.69 -17.39
CA TRP A 300 -12.80 7.89 -17.63
C TRP A 300 -12.41 7.96 -19.10
N VAL A 301 -11.13 8.07 -19.38
CA VAL A 301 -10.57 8.07 -20.73
C VAL A 301 -9.77 6.79 -20.96
N THR A 302 -10.07 6.08 -22.03
CA THR A 302 -9.37 4.84 -22.41
C THR A 302 -7.93 5.14 -22.80
N ILE A 303 -7.01 4.30 -22.36
CA ILE A 303 -5.61 4.28 -22.78
C ILE A 303 -5.48 3.30 -23.94
N ASP A 304 -5.05 3.79 -25.11
CA ASP A 304 -4.95 2.98 -26.33
C ASP A 304 -3.63 2.19 -26.40
N ASP A 305 -2.50 2.79 -25.96
CA ASP A 305 -1.19 2.13 -25.88
C ASP A 305 -0.85 1.79 -24.43
N VAL A 306 -1.35 0.65 -23.97
CA VAL A 306 -1.15 0.18 -22.59
C VAL A 306 0.26 -0.34 -22.33
N ASP A 307 1.03 -0.72 -23.36
CA ASP A 307 2.35 -1.34 -23.27
C ASP A 307 3.44 -0.60 -24.08
N PRO A 308 3.57 0.72 -23.94
CA PRO A 308 4.57 1.48 -24.66
C PRO A 308 5.99 1.08 -24.25
N VAL A 309 6.96 1.22 -25.16
CA VAL A 309 8.39 1.01 -24.83
C VAL A 309 8.90 2.06 -23.85
N GLY A 310 8.43 3.29 -23.96
CA GLY A 310 8.74 4.39 -23.03
C GLY A 310 7.79 4.41 -21.82
N ASP A 311 8.12 5.18 -20.82
CA ASP A 311 7.28 5.47 -19.65
C ASP A 311 6.27 6.58 -20.01
N THR A 312 5.24 6.26 -20.83
CA THR A 312 4.38 7.25 -21.49
C THR A 312 2.88 7.05 -21.31
N VAL A 313 2.42 6.05 -20.57
CA VAL A 313 0.98 5.78 -20.33
C VAL A 313 0.29 7.02 -19.76
N ARG A 314 0.85 7.63 -18.71
CA ARG A 314 0.31 8.86 -18.10
C ARG A 314 0.29 10.05 -19.08
N LEU A 315 1.26 10.11 -20.01
CA LEU A 315 1.29 11.20 -20.99
C LEU A 315 0.14 11.09 -22.00
N GLU A 316 -0.24 9.86 -22.36
CA GLU A 316 -1.44 9.62 -23.17
C GLU A 316 -2.69 10.03 -22.39
N GLY A 317 -2.86 9.57 -21.15
CA GLY A 317 -3.96 9.97 -20.27
C GLY A 317 -4.09 11.49 -20.17
N LYS A 318 -3.00 12.19 -19.88
CA LYS A 318 -2.92 13.65 -19.84
C LYS A 318 -3.37 14.29 -21.15
N ASN A 319 -2.91 13.81 -22.30
CA ASN A 319 -3.29 14.33 -23.59
C ASN A 319 -4.78 14.15 -23.89
N LYS A 320 -5.44 13.18 -23.25
CA LYS A 320 -6.89 12.93 -23.31
C LYS A 320 -7.67 13.67 -22.21
N GLY A 321 -7.00 14.50 -21.40
CA GLY A 321 -7.61 15.31 -20.36
C GLY A 321 -7.75 14.61 -19.00
N ALA A 322 -7.02 13.51 -18.75
CA ALA A 322 -7.00 12.88 -17.45
C ALA A 322 -6.45 13.82 -16.37
N ALA A 323 -6.98 13.70 -15.16
CA ALA A 323 -6.51 14.40 -13.99
C ALA A 323 -5.12 13.89 -13.55
N LEU A 324 -4.26 14.80 -13.09
CA LEU A 324 -2.92 14.46 -12.62
C LEU A 324 -2.88 14.47 -11.10
N PHE A 325 -2.31 13.40 -10.55
CA PHE A 325 -2.04 13.22 -9.14
C PHE A 325 -0.53 13.13 -8.91
N SER A 326 -0.02 13.79 -7.86
CA SER A 326 1.42 13.84 -7.63
C SER A 326 1.85 12.71 -6.73
N ARG A 327 2.70 11.84 -7.25
CA ARG A 327 3.18 10.66 -6.55
C ARG A 327 2.02 9.86 -5.96
N GLY A 328 1.30 9.15 -6.82
CA GLY A 328 0.24 8.23 -6.43
C GLY A 328 0.86 6.98 -5.81
N GLU A 329 0.64 6.80 -4.53
CA GLU A 329 1.20 5.74 -3.70
C GLU A 329 0.14 4.70 -3.32
N GLY A 330 0.17 4.21 -2.08
CA GLY A 330 -0.72 3.18 -1.55
C GLY A 330 -2.20 3.40 -1.87
N ALA A 331 -2.91 2.33 -2.17
CA ALA A 331 -4.35 2.33 -2.41
C ALA A 331 -5.04 1.19 -1.64
N TRP A 332 -6.28 1.44 -1.19
CA TRP A 332 -7.04 0.44 -0.44
C TRP A 332 -8.54 0.57 -0.65
N TYR A 333 -9.22 -0.58 -0.86
CA TYR A 333 -10.67 -0.63 -0.84
C TYR A 333 -11.19 -0.78 0.59
N GLY A 334 -12.11 0.08 0.97
CA GLY A 334 -12.79 -0.02 2.26
C GLY A 334 -14.01 0.89 2.34
N ASN A 335 -14.99 0.52 3.14
CA ASN A 335 -16.22 1.31 3.32
C ASN A 335 -16.97 1.62 2.01
N GLY A 336 -16.80 0.82 0.95
CA GLY A 336 -17.39 1.07 -0.37
C GLY A 336 -16.63 2.08 -1.23
N LEU A 337 -15.46 2.52 -0.80
CA LEU A 337 -14.62 3.53 -1.46
C LEU A 337 -13.24 2.97 -1.78
N ILE A 338 -12.57 3.59 -2.75
CA ILE A 338 -11.16 3.39 -3.05
C ILE A 338 -10.41 4.59 -2.49
N TYR A 339 -9.61 4.38 -1.47
CA TYR A 339 -8.69 5.39 -0.94
C TYR A 339 -7.34 5.26 -1.62
N PHE A 340 -6.69 6.40 -1.88
CA PHE A 340 -5.31 6.41 -2.38
C PHE A 340 -4.53 7.62 -1.86
N CYS A 341 -3.22 7.44 -1.74
CA CYS A 341 -2.28 8.45 -1.28
C CYS A 341 -1.68 9.23 -2.44
N CYS A 342 -1.32 10.49 -2.18
CA CYS A 342 -0.44 11.31 -3.00
C CYS A 342 0.63 11.87 -2.07
N SER A 343 1.82 11.23 -2.01
CA SER A 343 2.80 11.46 -0.93
C SER A 343 3.41 12.86 -0.90
N ASP A 344 3.55 13.55 -2.03
CA ASP A 344 4.01 14.95 -2.08
C ASP A 344 2.91 15.94 -2.48
N GLY A 345 1.64 15.54 -2.34
CA GLY A 345 0.50 16.40 -2.60
C GLY A 345 0.36 17.54 -1.59
N GLY A 346 -0.40 18.58 -2.01
CA GLY A 346 -0.73 19.73 -1.19
C GLY A 346 0.33 20.83 -1.15
N ASN A 347 -0.07 22.01 -0.63
CA ASN A 347 0.82 23.18 -0.55
C ASN A 347 2.06 22.94 0.32
N ALA A 348 1.92 22.15 1.37
CA ALA A 348 3.04 21.78 2.24
C ALA A 348 3.93 20.67 1.63
N ARG A 349 3.50 20.05 0.52
CA ARG A 349 4.15 18.89 -0.08
C ARG A 349 4.40 17.79 0.97
N ALA A 350 3.38 17.57 1.78
CA ALA A 350 3.41 16.65 2.91
C ALA A 350 2.37 15.53 2.77
N GLY A 351 1.58 15.57 1.71
CA GLY A 351 0.69 14.50 1.28
C GLY A 351 -0.79 14.82 1.32
N GLN A 352 -1.51 14.08 0.51
CA GLN A 352 -2.97 14.11 0.39
C GLN A 352 -3.52 12.67 0.38
N ILE A 353 -4.75 12.52 0.89
CA ILE A 353 -5.54 11.30 0.73
C ILE A 353 -6.79 11.63 -0.07
N TRP A 354 -7.01 10.86 -1.11
CA TRP A 354 -8.17 10.93 -1.98
C TRP A 354 -9.05 9.69 -1.79
N ALA A 355 -10.35 9.84 -2.01
CA ALA A 355 -11.33 8.76 -1.98
C ALA A 355 -12.16 8.79 -3.27
N TYR A 356 -12.13 7.70 -4.04
CA TYR A 356 -13.02 7.50 -5.16
C TYR A 356 -14.23 6.66 -4.75
N ASP A 357 -15.43 7.12 -5.10
CA ASP A 357 -16.70 6.41 -4.90
C ASP A 357 -17.14 5.78 -6.22
N PRO A 358 -17.01 4.44 -6.38
CA PRO A 358 -17.42 3.75 -7.61
C PRO A 358 -18.93 3.82 -7.88
N ALA A 359 -19.74 3.96 -6.83
CA ALA A 359 -21.20 3.99 -6.97
C ALA A 359 -21.72 5.37 -7.39
N ALA A 360 -21.04 6.44 -6.97
CA ALA A 360 -21.38 7.82 -7.29
C ALA A 360 -20.59 8.37 -8.47
N GLU A 361 -19.54 7.70 -8.90
CA GLU A 361 -18.55 8.17 -9.89
C GLU A 361 -18.02 9.57 -9.52
N THR A 362 -17.51 9.69 -8.29
CA THR A 362 -16.92 10.91 -7.78
C THR A 362 -15.58 10.66 -7.10
N VAL A 363 -14.67 11.62 -7.17
CA VAL A 363 -13.45 11.62 -6.36
C VAL A 363 -13.47 12.79 -5.38
N THR A 364 -13.00 12.55 -4.16
CA THR A 364 -13.03 13.53 -3.07
C THR A 364 -11.67 13.62 -2.41
N LEU A 365 -11.15 14.84 -2.24
CA LEU A 365 -10.00 15.08 -1.35
C LEU A 365 -10.47 14.96 0.09
N VAL A 366 -9.97 13.97 0.83
CA VAL A 366 -10.41 13.70 2.22
C VAL A 366 -9.39 14.12 3.28
N VAL A 367 -8.11 14.19 2.93
CA VAL A 367 -7.05 14.77 3.77
C VAL A 367 -6.07 15.55 2.89
N GLU A 368 -5.70 16.75 3.33
CA GLU A 368 -4.49 17.43 2.87
C GLU A 368 -3.65 17.79 4.08
N SER A 369 -2.41 17.31 4.13
CA SER A 369 -1.50 17.64 5.21
C SER A 369 -1.05 19.10 5.12
N VAL A 370 -1.20 19.82 6.21
CA VAL A 370 -0.82 21.23 6.29
C VAL A 370 0.62 21.44 6.78
N THR A 371 1.20 20.45 7.42
CA THR A 371 2.60 20.41 7.86
C THR A 371 3.10 18.98 7.97
N ARG A 372 4.40 18.79 7.75
CA ARG A 372 5.07 17.48 7.93
C ARG A 372 5.02 16.94 9.36
N ASP A 373 4.78 17.80 10.36
CA ASP A 373 4.65 17.34 11.75
C ASP A 373 3.34 16.58 12.01
N VAL A 374 2.35 16.74 11.12
CA VAL A 374 1.00 16.17 11.27
C VAL A 374 0.88 14.87 10.51
N LEU A 375 1.29 14.89 9.25
CA LEU A 375 1.34 13.75 8.35
C LEU A 375 2.42 14.07 7.32
N ASP A 376 3.41 13.22 7.18
CA ASP A 376 4.54 13.41 6.25
C ASP A 376 4.64 12.25 5.27
N ALA A 377 4.42 12.54 4.00
CA ALA A 377 4.52 11.60 2.91
C ALA A 377 3.78 10.27 3.20
N PRO A 378 2.43 10.26 3.28
CA PRO A 378 1.68 9.01 3.42
C PRO A 378 1.92 8.15 2.19
N ASP A 379 2.63 7.06 2.40
CA ASP A 379 3.01 6.12 1.36
C ASP A 379 2.00 4.98 1.24
N ASN A 380 1.68 4.34 2.34
CA ASN A 380 0.71 3.25 2.37
C ASN A 380 -0.56 3.64 3.15
N ILE A 381 -1.68 2.97 2.87
CA ILE A 381 -2.97 3.21 3.53
C ILE A 381 -3.75 1.92 3.71
N THR A 382 -4.48 1.82 4.82
CA THR A 382 -5.37 0.68 5.12
C THR A 382 -6.65 1.15 5.80
N VAL A 383 -7.75 0.44 5.60
CA VAL A 383 -8.96 0.58 6.42
C VAL A 383 -8.92 -0.48 7.51
N GLY A 384 -8.94 -0.06 8.76
CA GLY A 384 -8.91 -0.94 9.91
C GLY A 384 -10.24 -1.65 10.21
N PRO A 385 -10.23 -2.60 11.15
CA PRO A 385 -11.44 -3.36 11.52
C PRO A 385 -12.51 -2.52 12.21
N ASP A 386 -12.20 -1.30 12.57
CA ASP A 386 -13.09 -0.28 13.12
C ASP A 386 -13.62 0.70 12.04
N GLY A 387 -13.24 0.49 10.77
CA GLY A 387 -13.63 1.32 9.63
C GLY A 387 -12.82 2.61 9.49
N ARG A 388 -11.79 2.82 10.32
CA ARG A 388 -10.93 4.01 10.26
C ARG A 388 -9.81 3.82 9.24
N LEU A 389 -9.31 4.95 8.74
CA LEU A 389 -8.09 4.99 7.92
C LEU A 389 -6.86 4.93 8.82
N TYR A 390 -5.87 4.17 8.38
CA TYR A 390 -4.53 4.11 8.92
C TYR A 390 -3.53 4.36 7.78
N MET A 391 -2.68 5.36 7.93
CA MET A 391 -1.68 5.80 6.97
C MET A 391 -0.29 5.48 7.51
N TYR A 392 0.61 5.10 6.64
CA TYR A 392 1.99 4.71 6.95
C TYR A 392 2.91 5.68 6.24
N GLU A 393 3.81 6.32 7.00
CA GLU A 393 4.64 7.41 6.49
C GLU A 393 5.96 6.91 5.91
N ASP A 394 6.38 7.55 4.80
CA ASP A 394 7.74 7.56 4.24
C ASP A 394 8.30 8.99 4.22
N GLY A 395 8.25 9.66 5.34
CA GLY A 395 8.77 11.02 5.50
C GLY A 395 10.28 11.06 5.73
N SER A 396 10.84 12.24 5.59
CA SER A 396 12.28 12.49 5.82
C SER A 396 12.69 12.53 7.30
N GLY A 397 11.71 12.47 8.22
CA GLY A 397 11.89 12.54 9.68
C GLY A 397 11.71 11.20 10.38
N GLY A 398 11.10 11.23 11.56
CA GLY A 398 10.62 10.01 12.24
C GLY A 398 9.28 9.59 11.64
N ASN A 399 9.21 8.38 11.09
CA ASN A 399 8.01 7.86 10.44
C ASN A 399 7.00 7.31 11.44
N ASN A 400 5.73 7.55 11.20
CA ASN A 400 4.63 7.17 12.07
C ASN A 400 3.59 6.31 11.34
N ILE A 401 2.83 5.56 12.12
CA ILE A 401 1.52 5.06 11.71
C ILE A 401 0.51 6.08 12.24
N VAL A 402 -0.26 6.68 11.35
CA VAL A 402 -1.21 7.75 11.67
C VAL A 402 -2.64 7.26 11.41
N GLY A 403 -3.50 7.35 12.41
CA GLY A 403 -4.92 7.01 12.30
C GLY A 403 -5.82 8.25 12.25
N VAL A 404 -7.07 8.06 11.83
CA VAL A 404 -8.12 9.10 11.85
C VAL A 404 -9.21 8.68 12.83
N ASN A 405 -9.51 9.50 13.84
CA ASN A 405 -10.56 9.18 14.81
C ASN A 405 -11.97 9.54 14.28
N SER A 406 -13.01 9.22 15.07
CA SER A 406 -14.41 9.47 14.71
C SER A 406 -14.80 10.95 14.54
N ARG A 407 -13.91 11.88 14.94
CA ARG A 407 -14.07 13.32 14.77
C ARG A 407 -13.28 13.88 13.60
N GLY A 408 -12.63 13.01 12.82
CA GLY A 408 -11.76 13.41 11.73
C GLY A 408 -10.41 13.99 12.18
N GLU A 409 -10.03 13.76 13.44
CA GLU A 409 -8.75 14.21 13.96
C GLU A 409 -7.70 13.13 13.75
N LEU A 410 -6.50 13.51 13.32
CA LEU A 410 -5.37 12.62 13.20
C LEU A 410 -4.81 12.26 14.58
N PHE A 411 -4.28 11.04 14.71
CA PHE A 411 -3.60 10.60 15.92
C PHE A 411 -2.47 9.62 15.57
N ARG A 412 -1.38 9.67 16.32
CA ARG A 412 -0.30 8.71 16.17
C ARG A 412 -0.65 7.38 16.81
N VAL A 413 -0.41 6.30 16.07
CA VAL A 413 -0.63 4.91 16.52
C VAL A 413 0.68 4.26 16.92
N ALA A 414 1.72 4.49 16.13
CA ALA A 414 3.07 4.01 16.39
C ALA A 414 4.08 5.01 15.81
N GLU A 415 5.30 4.99 16.32
CA GLU A 415 6.44 5.71 15.79
C GLU A 415 7.61 4.75 15.64
N ASN A 416 8.32 4.85 14.51
CA ASN A 416 9.55 4.12 14.27
C ASN A 416 10.67 4.68 15.16
N ALA A 417 11.09 3.89 16.14
CA ALA A 417 12.12 4.30 17.10
C ALA A 417 13.56 4.01 16.61
N LEU A 418 13.73 3.25 15.52
CA LEU A 418 15.05 3.06 14.89
C LEU A 418 15.46 4.27 14.04
N GLY A 419 14.47 5.03 13.53
CA GLY A 419 14.68 6.14 12.61
C GLY A 419 15.10 5.70 11.21
N GLY A 420 14.97 6.62 10.25
CA GLY A 420 15.54 6.47 8.90
C GLY A 420 14.94 5.39 8.00
N SER A 421 13.82 4.78 8.37
CA SER A 421 13.09 3.82 7.56
C SER A 421 11.60 4.12 7.61
N GLU A 422 10.94 3.90 6.50
CA GLU A 422 9.50 3.98 6.36
C GLU A 422 8.77 2.81 7.03
N PHE A 423 7.47 3.01 7.21
CA PHE A 423 6.52 1.93 7.42
C PHE A 423 5.85 1.56 6.11
N ALA A 424 5.91 0.29 5.71
CA ALA A 424 5.31 -0.22 4.48
C ALA A 424 4.35 -1.39 4.76
N GLY A 425 3.46 -1.68 3.81
CA GLY A 425 2.64 -2.88 3.78
C GLY A 425 1.71 -3.08 4.98
N GLY A 426 1.23 -2.01 5.58
CA GLY A 426 0.35 -2.09 6.73
C GLY A 426 -0.99 -2.74 6.43
N CYS A 427 -1.38 -3.80 7.17
CA CYS A 427 -2.67 -4.48 7.00
C CYS A 427 -3.15 -5.11 8.31
N PHE A 428 -4.42 -5.52 8.35
CA PHE A 428 -5.01 -6.15 9.53
C PHE A 428 -5.32 -7.63 9.29
N SER A 429 -5.17 -8.44 10.33
CA SER A 429 -5.67 -9.81 10.32
C SER A 429 -7.18 -9.82 10.08
N HIS A 430 -7.70 -10.86 9.41
CA HIS A 430 -9.13 -11.01 9.10
C HIS A 430 -10.04 -10.86 10.34
N ASN A 431 -9.57 -11.32 11.51
CA ASN A 431 -10.31 -11.18 12.76
C ASN A 431 -10.14 -9.81 13.43
N GLY A 432 -9.32 -8.92 12.86
CA GLY A 432 -9.06 -7.56 13.36
C GLY A 432 -8.32 -7.52 14.69
N ARG A 433 -7.62 -8.59 15.07
CA ARG A 433 -6.85 -8.65 16.31
C ARG A 433 -5.46 -8.06 16.17
N PHE A 434 -4.83 -8.29 15.03
CA PHE A 434 -3.46 -7.91 14.76
C PHE A 434 -3.39 -6.90 13.61
N MET A 435 -2.54 -5.90 13.75
CA MET A 435 -2.00 -5.15 12.63
C MET A 435 -0.64 -5.77 12.29
N PHE A 436 -0.38 -5.96 11.00
CA PHE A 436 0.92 -6.31 10.46
C PHE A 436 1.49 -5.09 9.77
N VAL A 437 2.79 -4.87 9.91
CA VAL A 437 3.47 -3.76 9.27
C VAL A 437 4.93 -4.11 9.02
N ASN A 438 5.50 -3.59 7.97
CA ASN A 438 6.90 -3.69 7.66
C ASN A 438 7.64 -2.42 8.06
N MET A 439 8.87 -2.57 8.52
CA MET A 439 9.90 -1.54 8.47
C MET A 439 10.81 -1.94 7.32
N GLN A 440 10.79 -1.17 6.22
CA GLN A 440 11.44 -1.54 4.97
C GLN A 440 12.94 -1.80 5.22
N SER A 441 13.60 -0.91 5.92
CA SER A 441 14.98 -1.08 6.42
C SER A 441 14.99 -1.16 7.95
N PRO A 442 15.63 -2.17 8.53
CA PRO A 442 16.52 -3.18 7.96
C PRO A 442 15.80 -4.43 7.43
N GLY A 443 14.56 -4.37 7.04
CA GLY A 443 13.74 -5.48 6.56
C GLY A 443 13.15 -6.28 7.72
N LEU A 444 12.13 -5.74 8.38
CA LEU A 444 11.42 -6.37 9.49
C LEU A 444 9.93 -6.46 9.18
N THR A 445 9.30 -7.56 9.54
CA THR A 445 7.83 -7.66 9.59
C THR A 445 7.37 -7.83 11.02
N LEU A 446 6.50 -6.94 11.47
CA LEU A 446 6.03 -6.84 12.83
C LEU A 446 4.56 -7.22 12.92
N VAL A 447 4.19 -7.76 14.08
CA VAL A 447 2.81 -7.94 14.51
C VAL A 447 2.56 -7.00 15.68
N ILE A 448 1.55 -6.15 15.57
CA ILE A 448 1.10 -5.25 16.63
C ILE A 448 -0.27 -5.72 17.12
N GLU A 449 -0.38 -6.06 18.38
CA GLU A 449 -1.64 -6.39 19.05
C GLU A 449 -2.07 -5.23 19.94
N GLY A 450 -3.32 -4.82 19.79
CA GLY A 450 -3.88 -3.69 20.53
C GLY A 450 -5.41 -3.71 20.55
N PRO A 451 -6.04 -2.72 21.19
CA PRO A 451 -7.49 -2.63 21.33
C PRO A 451 -8.17 -2.06 20.07
N TRP A 452 -7.84 -2.56 18.89
CA TRP A 452 -8.28 -2.05 17.59
C TRP A 452 -9.81 -1.92 17.42
N ARG A 453 -10.59 -2.82 18.08
CA ARG A 453 -12.05 -2.88 17.95
C ARG A 453 -12.82 -2.10 19.02
N LYS A 454 -12.15 -1.61 20.04
CA LYS A 454 -12.81 -0.79 21.06
C LYS A 454 -12.94 0.61 20.49
N GLY A 455 -14.17 0.95 20.12
CA GLY A 455 -14.53 2.34 19.82
C GLY A 455 -13.99 3.21 20.95
N GLN A 456 -12.90 3.89 20.71
CA GLN A 456 -12.39 4.93 21.59
C GLN A 456 -13.06 6.24 21.15
N PRO A 457 -13.33 7.15 22.08
CA PRO A 457 -14.24 8.29 21.96
C PRO A 457 -13.88 9.26 20.85
#